data_0491c5ab17fb6c65f9b8213ede5bc47a
#
_entry.id   0491c5ab17fb6c65f9b8213ede5bc47a
#
_cell.length_a   1.000
_cell.length_b   1.000
_cell.length_c   1.000
_cell.angle_alpha   90.00
_cell.angle_beta   90.00
_cell.angle_gamma   90.00
#
_symmetry.space_group_name_H-M   'P 1'
#
loop_
_entity.id
_entity.type
_entity.pdbx_description
1 polymer ?
#
loop_
_entity_poly.entity_id
_entity_poly.type
_entity_poly.pdbx_seq_one_letter_code
_entity_poly.pdbx_strand_id
1 'polypeptide(L)'
;MTIAHRSTLVVHGRLAMREARLAAGREKRQGLQIMSFEQAAVRLAGGFVRPIDDESLRTAIQAALPATPMGELESIKDLPGMIDAAADTLHKAWRAGIDLAMRAADHPRLAAIARLEAAVIERLPPGMMRPVDIVAAATARINHAPAVLGPMEIAGLTELSPCWRPLLQALTHHIPVQWTAGPRSVPARLDSTGVSITRAPGHGPQISAVSTATAYHEAIEAMRWARGLLTSGVSPSEIAIATAAPADYDD
;
A
#
# COMPACT_ATOMS: atom_id res chain seq x y z
N MET A 1 -4.94 -6.53 37.78
CA MET A 1 -4.63 -6.93 36.39
C MET A 1 -4.93 -5.71 35.51
N THR A 2 -3.91 -4.97 35.09
CA THR A 2 -4.09 -3.79 34.23
C THR A 2 -4.46 -4.31 32.84
N ILE A 3 -5.66 -4.00 32.37
CA ILE A 3 -6.07 -4.33 31.00
C ILE A 3 -5.15 -3.53 30.10
N ALA A 4 -4.31 -4.21 29.34
CA ALA A 4 -3.44 -3.54 28.37
C ALA A 4 -4.31 -2.80 27.33
N HIS A 5 -4.18 -1.48 27.30
CA HIS A 5 -4.90 -0.68 26.33
C HIS A 5 -4.45 -1.06 24.92
N ARG A 6 -5.41 -1.43 24.08
CA ARG A 6 -5.15 -1.76 22.67
C ARG A 6 -4.72 -0.50 21.94
N SER A 7 -3.67 -0.61 21.11
CA SER A 7 -3.23 0.45 20.19
C SER A 7 -2.80 -0.18 18.87
N THR A 8 -2.82 0.58 17.80
CA THR A 8 -2.45 0.11 16.46
C THR A 8 -1.32 0.95 15.89
N LEU A 9 -0.26 0.27 15.45
CA LEU A 9 0.82 0.85 14.65
C LEU A 9 0.66 0.40 13.20
N VAL A 10 0.42 1.35 12.33
CA VAL A 10 0.31 1.15 10.89
C VAL A 10 1.67 1.39 10.25
N VAL A 11 2.19 0.37 9.57
CA VAL A 11 3.46 0.43 8.82
C VAL A 11 3.29 -0.19 7.44
N HIS A 12 4.20 0.11 6.52
CA HIS A 12 4.17 -0.45 5.17
C HIS A 12 5.36 -1.38 4.94
N GLY A 13 5.07 -2.54 4.36
CA GLY A 13 6.07 -3.53 3.97
C GLY A 13 6.46 -4.51 5.09
N ARG A 14 6.92 -5.69 4.65
CA ARG A 14 7.24 -6.82 5.56
C ARG A 14 8.40 -6.49 6.51
N LEU A 15 9.41 -5.78 6.01
CA LEU A 15 10.58 -5.42 6.80
C LEU A 15 10.20 -4.47 7.94
N ALA A 16 9.49 -3.38 7.64
CA ALA A 16 9.03 -2.44 8.65
C ALA A 16 8.14 -3.10 9.71
N MET A 17 7.24 -4.02 9.29
CA MET A 17 6.43 -4.79 10.24
C MET A 17 7.27 -5.68 11.15
N ARG A 18 8.31 -6.34 10.59
CA ARG A 18 9.23 -7.19 11.37
C ARG A 18 10.01 -6.35 12.39
N GLU A 19 10.59 -5.25 11.95
CA GLU A 19 11.36 -4.34 12.81
C GLU A 19 10.50 -3.77 13.93
N ALA A 20 9.29 -3.30 13.61
CA ALA A 20 8.36 -2.80 14.61
C ALA A 20 7.97 -3.88 15.65
N ARG A 21 7.79 -5.14 15.22
CA ARG A 21 7.53 -6.26 16.14
C ARG A 21 8.73 -6.56 17.05
N LEU A 22 9.94 -6.52 16.50
CA LEU A 22 11.16 -6.72 17.28
C LEU A 22 11.35 -5.59 18.31
N ALA A 23 11.14 -4.34 17.92
CA ALA A 23 11.19 -3.20 18.80
C ALA A 23 10.15 -3.30 19.93
N ALA A 24 8.89 -3.59 19.60
CA ALA A 24 7.82 -3.79 20.56
C ALA A 24 8.12 -4.92 21.55
N GLY A 25 8.73 -6.01 21.06
CA GLY A 25 9.18 -7.13 21.93
C GLY A 25 10.28 -6.72 22.90
N ARG A 26 11.28 -5.97 22.45
CA ARG A 26 12.37 -5.44 23.29
C ARG A 26 11.85 -4.48 24.35
N GLU A 27 10.89 -3.62 23.98
CA GLU A 27 10.26 -2.64 24.86
C GLU A 27 9.16 -3.25 25.73
N LYS A 28 8.86 -4.54 25.59
CA LYS A 28 7.77 -5.25 26.28
C LYS A 28 6.41 -4.56 26.14
N ARG A 29 6.14 -3.93 24.99
CA ARG A 29 4.87 -3.23 24.70
C ARG A 29 3.73 -4.25 24.56
N GLN A 30 2.78 -4.20 25.50
CA GLN A 30 1.59 -5.05 25.47
C GLN A 30 0.42 -4.30 24.81
N GLY A 31 -0.46 -5.04 24.14
CA GLY A 31 -1.66 -4.49 23.49
C GLY A 31 -1.41 -3.79 22.15
N LEU A 32 -0.15 -3.69 21.70
CA LEU A 32 0.18 -3.11 20.42
C LEU A 32 -0.09 -4.08 19.26
N GLN A 33 -0.88 -3.65 18.29
CA GLN A 33 -1.14 -4.34 17.03
C GLN A 33 -0.31 -3.67 15.93
N ILE A 34 0.42 -4.46 15.13
CA ILE A 34 1.27 -3.95 14.05
C ILE A 34 0.76 -4.53 12.73
N MET A 35 0.31 -3.67 11.82
CA MET A 35 -0.34 -4.06 10.57
C MET A 35 -0.27 -2.97 9.49
N SER A 36 -0.66 -3.31 8.26
CA SER A 36 -0.88 -2.30 7.21
C SER A 36 -2.21 -1.57 7.42
N PHE A 37 -2.40 -0.41 6.77
CA PHE A 37 -3.69 0.30 6.82
C PHE A 37 -4.83 -0.55 6.28
N GLU A 38 -4.60 -1.28 5.19
CA GLU A 38 -5.55 -2.23 4.62
C GLU A 38 -5.96 -3.32 5.63
N GLN A 39 -4.99 -3.90 6.35
CA GLN A 39 -5.28 -4.89 7.40
C GLN A 39 -6.09 -4.30 8.56
N ALA A 40 -5.84 -3.03 8.91
CA ALA A 40 -6.64 -2.33 9.91
C ALA A 40 -8.08 -2.11 9.42
N ALA A 41 -8.25 -1.73 8.14
CA ALA A 41 -9.56 -1.60 7.51
C ALA A 41 -10.34 -2.93 7.48
N VAL A 42 -9.71 -4.01 7.02
CA VAL A 42 -10.28 -5.37 7.02
C VAL A 42 -10.71 -5.81 8.43
N ARG A 43 -9.86 -5.54 9.42
CA ARG A 43 -10.17 -5.89 10.81
C ARG A 43 -11.37 -5.12 11.34
N LEU A 44 -11.47 -3.84 11.02
CA LEU A 44 -12.63 -3.01 11.39
C LEU A 44 -13.89 -3.44 10.63
N ALA A 45 -13.78 -3.86 9.38
CA ALA A 45 -14.86 -4.42 8.57
C ALA A 45 -15.42 -5.75 9.13
N GLY A 46 -14.79 -6.32 10.15
CA GLY A 46 -15.26 -7.53 10.84
C GLY A 46 -14.31 -8.72 10.74
N GLY A 47 -13.21 -8.61 9.96
CA GLY A 47 -12.16 -9.61 9.85
C GLY A 47 -12.47 -10.82 8.97
N PHE A 48 -13.68 -10.91 8.40
CA PHE A 48 -14.11 -12.02 7.53
C PHE A 48 -13.99 -11.71 6.04
N VAL A 49 -13.68 -10.46 5.69
CA VAL A 49 -13.41 -10.03 4.33
C VAL A 49 -11.92 -10.15 4.00
N ARG A 50 -11.60 -10.35 2.73
CA ARG A 50 -10.22 -10.42 2.24
C ARG A 50 -10.05 -9.41 1.10
N PRO A 51 -8.95 -8.67 1.06
CA PRO A 51 -8.58 -7.93 -0.13
C PRO A 51 -8.43 -8.88 -1.32
N ILE A 52 -8.76 -8.38 -2.49
CA ILE A 52 -8.55 -9.13 -3.74
C ILE A 52 -7.03 -9.27 -3.95
N ASP A 53 -6.56 -10.50 -4.05
CA ASP A 53 -5.17 -10.79 -4.40
C ASP A 53 -4.97 -10.88 -5.92
N ASP A 54 -3.70 -10.76 -6.36
CA ASP A 54 -3.34 -10.73 -7.77
C ASP A 54 -3.75 -12.01 -8.54
N GLU A 55 -3.65 -13.17 -7.91
CA GLU A 55 -3.98 -14.45 -8.52
C GLU A 55 -5.48 -14.59 -8.76
N SER A 56 -6.27 -14.29 -7.72
CA SER A 56 -7.74 -14.29 -7.81
C SER A 56 -8.26 -13.28 -8.82
N LEU A 57 -7.63 -12.09 -8.88
CA LEU A 57 -7.99 -11.07 -9.85
C LEU A 57 -7.71 -11.53 -11.27
N ARG A 58 -6.50 -12.04 -11.56
CA ARG A 58 -6.16 -12.57 -12.90
C ARG A 58 -7.08 -13.71 -13.33
N THR A 59 -7.39 -14.62 -12.42
CA THR A 59 -8.32 -15.73 -12.68
C THR A 59 -9.72 -15.21 -13.02
N ALA A 60 -10.22 -14.24 -12.28
CA ALA A 60 -11.52 -13.63 -12.54
C ALA A 60 -11.55 -12.87 -13.89
N ILE A 61 -10.46 -12.14 -14.21
CA ILE A 61 -10.31 -11.46 -15.51
C ILE A 61 -10.29 -12.47 -16.65
N GLN A 62 -9.50 -13.52 -16.54
CA GLN A 62 -9.41 -14.58 -17.55
C GLN A 62 -10.78 -15.21 -17.83
N ALA A 63 -11.59 -15.41 -16.80
CA ALA A 63 -12.94 -15.96 -16.94
C ALA A 63 -13.95 -14.93 -17.48
N ALA A 64 -13.76 -13.64 -17.20
CA ALA A 64 -14.69 -12.58 -17.59
C ALA A 64 -14.45 -12.08 -19.02
N LEU A 65 -13.19 -11.96 -19.41
CA LEU A 65 -12.73 -11.27 -20.62
C LEU A 65 -13.37 -11.82 -21.92
N PRO A 66 -13.45 -13.15 -22.16
CA PRO A 66 -14.03 -13.67 -23.40
C PRO A 66 -15.46 -13.25 -23.65
N ALA A 67 -16.29 -13.17 -22.61
CA ALA A 67 -17.70 -12.82 -22.69
C ALA A 67 -17.98 -11.31 -22.57
N THR A 68 -16.96 -10.50 -22.27
CA THR A 68 -17.12 -9.06 -22.07
C THR A 68 -16.87 -8.30 -23.38
N PRO A 69 -17.83 -7.48 -23.85
CA PRO A 69 -17.60 -6.61 -25.00
C PRO A 69 -16.59 -5.51 -24.67
N MET A 70 -15.44 -5.52 -25.34
CA MET A 70 -14.33 -4.58 -25.05
C MET A 70 -14.32 -3.35 -25.98
N GLY A 71 -15.25 -3.23 -26.94
CA GLY A 71 -15.33 -2.08 -27.83
C GLY A 71 -14.06 -1.86 -28.65
N GLU A 72 -13.41 -0.71 -28.51
CA GLU A 72 -12.14 -0.42 -29.20
C GLU A 72 -10.99 -1.40 -28.84
N LEU A 73 -11.09 -2.06 -27.70
CA LEU A 73 -10.10 -3.02 -27.23
C LEU A 73 -10.41 -4.47 -27.67
N GLU A 74 -11.50 -4.68 -28.46
CA GLU A 74 -11.94 -6.01 -28.88
C GLU A 74 -10.88 -6.73 -29.72
N SER A 75 -10.16 -6.01 -30.57
CA SER A 75 -9.13 -6.58 -31.46
C SER A 75 -7.88 -7.05 -30.73
N ILE A 76 -7.68 -6.62 -29.49
CA ILE A 76 -6.47 -6.92 -28.71
C ILE A 76 -6.78 -7.76 -27.47
N LYS A 77 -8.06 -8.09 -27.20
CA LYS A 77 -8.45 -8.75 -25.95
C LYS A 77 -7.84 -10.14 -25.77
N ASP A 78 -7.55 -10.83 -26.87
CA ASP A 78 -6.97 -12.18 -26.88
C ASP A 78 -5.42 -12.17 -26.93
N LEU A 79 -4.80 -10.98 -26.93
CA LEU A 79 -3.34 -10.87 -26.95
C LEU A 79 -2.70 -11.30 -25.61
N PRO A 80 -1.51 -11.94 -25.67
CA PRO A 80 -0.71 -12.17 -24.47
C PRO A 80 -0.48 -10.87 -23.69
N GLY A 81 -0.63 -10.93 -22.37
CA GLY A 81 -0.47 -9.76 -21.49
C GLY A 81 -1.74 -8.91 -21.30
N MET A 82 -2.84 -9.16 -22.02
CA MET A 82 -4.09 -8.41 -21.79
C MET A 82 -4.64 -8.61 -20.39
N ILE A 83 -4.53 -9.82 -19.84
CA ILE A 83 -4.95 -10.12 -18.47
C ILE A 83 -4.14 -9.29 -17.46
N ASP A 84 -2.83 -9.23 -17.63
CA ASP A 84 -1.94 -8.46 -16.74
C ASP A 84 -2.20 -6.97 -16.88
N ALA A 85 -2.38 -6.45 -18.09
CA ALA A 85 -2.70 -5.04 -18.34
C ALA A 85 -4.07 -4.65 -17.74
N ALA A 86 -5.07 -5.53 -17.83
CA ALA A 86 -6.37 -5.33 -17.22
C ALA A 86 -6.28 -5.35 -15.68
N ALA A 87 -5.54 -6.32 -15.10
CA ALA A 87 -5.33 -6.40 -13.66
C ALA A 87 -4.63 -5.14 -13.12
N ASP A 88 -3.56 -4.70 -13.76
CA ASP A 88 -2.83 -3.48 -13.40
C ASP A 88 -3.73 -2.23 -13.49
N THR A 89 -4.56 -2.14 -14.54
CA THR A 89 -5.51 -1.05 -14.73
C THR A 89 -6.56 -1.00 -13.63
N LEU A 90 -7.18 -2.15 -13.30
CA LEU A 90 -8.18 -2.24 -12.23
C LEU A 90 -7.56 -1.90 -10.87
N HIS A 91 -6.38 -2.46 -10.56
CA HIS A 91 -5.66 -2.14 -9.31
C HIS A 91 -5.35 -0.64 -9.19
N LYS A 92 -4.87 0.00 -10.27
CA LYS A 92 -4.60 1.45 -10.29
C LYS A 92 -5.87 2.26 -10.09
N ALA A 93 -6.95 1.91 -10.78
CA ALA A 93 -8.24 2.59 -10.62
C ALA A 93 -8.77 2.47 -9.19
N TRP A 94 -8.76 1.26 -8.62
CA TRP A 94 -9.23 1.02 -7.25
C TRP A 94 -8.38 1.74 -6.20
N ARG A 95 -7.05 1.73 -6.32
CA ARG A 95 -6.14 2.48 -5.43
C ARG A 95 -6.32 3.98 -5.53
N ALA A 96 -6.61 4.47 -6.73
CA ALA A 96 -6.92 5.88 -6.96
C ALA A 96 -8.32 6.28 -6.44
N GLY A 97 -9.16 5.32 -6.04
CA GLY A 97 -10.54 5.57 -5.63
C GLY A 97 -11.42 6.00 -6.80
N ILE A 98 -11.09 5.56 -8.02
CA ILE A 98 -11.86 5.88 -9.22
C ILE A 98 -13.02 4.90 -9.34
N ASP A 99 -14.24 5.43 -9.43
CA ASP A 99 -15.42 4.70 -9.84
C ASP A 99 -15.47 4.64 -11.38
N LEU A 100 -15.12 3.47 -11.93
CA LEU A 100 -15.09 3.28 -13.38
C LEU A 100 -16.48 3.36 -14.01
N ALA A 101 -17.52 2.93 -13.31
CA ALA A 101 -18.90 3.03 -13.81
C ALA A 101 -19.33 4.49 -13.98
N MET A 102 -19.02 5.36 -13.02
CA MET A 102 -19.27 6.79 -13.09
C MET A 102 -18.49 7.47 -14.21
N ARG A 103 -17.30 6.94 -14.56
CA ARG A 103 -16.41 7.51 -15.59
C ARG A 103 -16.62 6.89 -16.98
N ALA A 104 -17.54 5.92 -17.10
CA ALA A 104 -17.76 5.19 -18.35
C ALA A 104 -18.21 6.10 -19.51
N ALA A 105 -18.91 7.20 -19.22
CA ALA A 105 -19.37 8.17 -20.22
C ALA A 105 -18.22 9.05 -20.76
N ASP A 106 -17.11 9.15 -20.05
CA ASP A 106 -16.01 10.07 -20.40
C ASP A 106 -15.21 9.58 -21.62
N HIS A 107 -15.12 8.26 -21.80
CA HIS A 107 -14.36 7.68 -22.91
C HIS A 107 -14.77 6.23 -23.20
N PRO A 108 -14.86 5.78 -24.48
CA PRO A 108 -15.24 4.40 -24.85
C PRO A 108 -14.39 3.31 -24.18
N ARG A 109 -13.09 3.54 -23.99
CA ARG A 109 -12.19 2.60 -23.29
C ARG A 109 -12.53 2.48 -21.80
N LEU A 110 -12.89 3.58 -21.15
CA LEU A 110 -13.33 3.54 -19.75
C LEU A 110 -14.64 2.76 -19.62
N ALA A 111 -15.56 2.92 -20.58
CA ALA A 111 -16.78 2.13 -20.63
C ALA A 111 -16.48 0.62 -20.80
N ALA A 112 -15.49 0.25 -21.61
CA ALA A 112 -15.08 -1.14 -21.76
C ALA A 112 -14.49 -1.71 -20.47
N ILE A 113 -13.59 -0.96 -19.82
CA ILE A 113 -12.97 -1.38 -18.54
C ILE A 113 -14.02 -1.44 -17.42
N ALA A 114 -14.99 -0.53 -17.38
CA ALA A 114 -16.09 -0.58 -16.40
C ALA A 114 -16.95 -1.85 -16.58
N ARG A 115 -17.24 -2.25 -17.83
CA ARG A 115 -17.95 -3.52 -18.10
C ARG A 115 -17.12 -4.73 -17.65
N LEU A 116 -15.82 -4.71 -17.93
CA LEU A 116 -14.91 -5.76 -17.47
C LEU A 116 -14.85 -5.81 -15.94
N GLU A 117 -14.73 -4.66 -15.27
CA GLU A 117 -14.77 -4.59 -13.81
C GLU A 117 -16.03 -5.26 -13.24
N ALA A 118 -17.20 -4.90 -13.75
CA ALA A 118 -18.47 -5.50 -13.31
C ALA A 118 -18.48 -7.02 -13.46
N ALA A 119 -18.06 -7.51 -14.64
CA ALA A 119 -17.98 -8.94 -14.92
C ALA A 119 -16.94 -9.67 -14.06
N VAL A 120 -15.84 -9.03 -13.71
CA VAL A 120 -14.81 -9.54 -12.80
C VAL A 120 -15.36 -9.67 -11.39
N ILE A 121 -16.03 -8.64 -10.87
CA ILE A 121 -16.59 -8.63 -9.51
C ILE A 121 -17.55 -9.80 -9.30
N GLU A 122 -18.39 -10.12 -10.29
CA GLU A 122 -19.32 -11.26 -10.25
C GLU A 122 -18.60 -12.63 -10.15
N ARG A 123 -17.35 -12.70 -10.55
CA ARG A 123 -16.55 -13.93 -10.61
C ARG A 123 -15.53 -14.08 -9.49
N LEU A 124 -15.42 -13.05 -8.64
CA LEU A 124 -14.53 -13.12 -7.48
C LEU A 124 -15.02 -14.14 -6.46
N PRO A 125 -14.11 -14.85 -5.80
CA PRO A 125 -14.46 -15.72 -4.69
C PRO A 125 -15.24 -14.98 -3.58
N PRO A 126 -16.18 -15.63 -2.91
CA PRO A 126 -16.94 -15.05 -1.82
C PRO A 126 -16.03 -14.45 -0.72
N GLY A 127 -16.38 -13.27 -0.25
CA GLY A 127 -15.63 -12.55 0.79
C GLY A 127 -14.40 -11.80 0.31
N MET A 128 -14.06 -11.86 -0.98
CA MET A 128 -13.08 -10.95 -1.56
C MET A 128 -13.72 -9.61 -1.90
N MET A 129 -13.03 -8.52 -1.56
CA MET A 129 -13.56 -7.17 -1.71
C MET A 129 -12.51 -6.23 -2.30
N ARG A 130 -12.99 -5.28 -3.10
CA ARG A 130 -12.18 -4.14 -3.56
C ARG A 130 -11.89 -3.20 -2.38
N PRO A 131 -10.86 -2.37 -2.44
CA PRO A 131 -10.57 -1.38 -1.40
C PRO A 131 -11.77 -0.49 -1.04
N VAL A 132 -12.56 -0.04 -2.02
CA VAL A 132 -13.74 0.79 -1.80
C VAL A 132 -14.82 0.04 -0.99
N ASP A 133 -15.02 -1.24 -1.26
CA ASP A 133 -16.01 -2.07 -0.56
C ASP A 133 -15.56 -2.34 0.89
N ILE A 134 -14.26 -2.56 1.10
CA ILE A 134 -13.66 -2.68 2.44
C ILE A 134 -13.82 -1.37 3.22
N VAL A 135 -13.57 -0.22 2.57
CA VAL A 135 -13.78 1.11 3.18
C VAL A 135 -15.23 1.29 3.61
N ALA A 136 -16.19 0.96 2.74
CA ALA A 136 -17.62 1.04 3.06
C ALA A 136 -17.99 0.14 4.25
N ALA A 137 -17.54 -1.12 4.24
CA ALA A 137 -17.79 -2.08 5.33
C ALA A 137 -17.13 -1.64 6.65
N ALA A 138 -15.90 -1.12 6.60
CA ALA A 138 -15.21 -0.59 7.77
C ALA A 138 -15.90 0.66 8.33
N THR A 139 -16.33 1.57 7.45
CA THR A 139 -17.02 2.79 7.84
C THR A 139 -18.39 2.49 8.48
N ALA A 140 -19.12 1.51 7.99
CA ALA A 140 -20.36 1.05 8.61
C ALA A 140 -20.16 0.53 10.06
N ARG A 141 -18.94 0.16 10.41
CA ARG A 141 -18.55 -0.34 11.74
C ARG A 141 -17.66 0.62 12.52
N ILE A 142 -17.57 1.87 12.11
CA ILE A 142 -16.61 2.85 12.62
C ILE A 142 -16.73 3.05 14.14
N ASN A 143 -17.92 2.94 14.72
CA ASN A 143 -18.15 3.03 16.16
C ASN A 143 -17.41 1.95 16.98
N HIS A 144 -16.97 0.87 16.34
CA HIS A 144 -16.15 -0.16 16.99
C HIS A 144 -14.64 0.15 16.94
N ALA A 145 -14.22 1.21 16.24
CA ALA A 145 -12.80 1.55 16.10
C ALA A 145 -12.06 1.68 17.45
N PRO A 146 -12.63 2.31 18.51
CA PRO A 146 -11.94 2.38 19.81
C PRO A 146 -11.64 1.00 20.42
N ALA A 147 -12.58 0.05 20.29
CA ALA A 147 -12.42 -1.29 20.84
C ALA A 147 -11.55 -2.21 19.96
N VAL A 148 -11.63 -2.06 18.63
CA VAL A 148 -10.95 -2.93 17.66
C VAL A 148 -9.52 -2.49 17.38
N LEU A 149 -9.31 -1.18 17.23
CA LEU A 149 -8.02 -0.59 16.84
C LEU A 149 -7.35 0.16 18.00
N GLY A 150 -8.12 0.88 18.83
CA GLY A 150 -7.58 1.83 19.81
C GLY A 150 -6.90 3.02 19.14
N PRO A 151 -6.11 3.81 19.87
CA PRO A 151 -5.29 4.87 19.29
C PRO A 151 -4.41 4.33 18.17
N MET A 152 -4.30 5.08 17.07
CA MET A 152 -3.57 4.66 15.86
C MET A 152 -2.38 5.57 15.59
N GLU A 153 -1.24 4.97 15.39
CA GLU A 153 -0.04 5.63 14.88
C GLU A 153 0.24 5.11 13.47
N ILE A 154 0.51 6.01 12.52
CA ILE A 154 0.94 5.69 11.16
C ILE A 154 2.41 6.11 11.06
N ALA A 155 3.31 5.15 10.78
CA ALA A 155 4.73 5.41 10.74
C ALA A 155 5.38 4.91 9.43
N GLY A 156 6.31 5.71 8.90
CA GLY A 156 7.09 5.34 7.72
C GLY A 156 6.34 5.34 6.38
N LEU A 157 5.04 5.71 6.37
CA LEU A 157 4.31 5.92 5.13
C LEU A 157 4.59 7.33 4.61
N THR A 158 4.93 7.45 3.33
CA THR A 158 5.07 8.73 2.64
C THR A 158 3.74 9.23 2.10
N GLU A 159 2.84 8.31 1.78
CA GLU A 159 1.50 8.60 1.28
C GLU A 159 0.53 7.47 1.62
N LEU A 160 -0.75 7.76 1.55
CA LEU A 160 -1.83 6.80 1.62
C LEU A 160 -2.64 6.85 0.32
N SER A 161 -2.86 5.69 -0.31
CA SER A 161 -3.66 5.61 -1.53
C SER A 161 -5.01 6.31 -1.36
N PRO A 162 -5.48 7.06 -2.36
CA PRO A 162 -6.70 7.85 -2.27
C PRO A 162 -7.93 7.07 -1.80
N CYS A 163 -8.06 5.81 -2.18
CA CYS A 163 -9.17 4.94 -1.76
C CYS A 163 -9.33 4.81 -0.24
N TRP A 164 -8.24 4.93 0.53
CA TRP A 164 -8.27 4.79 2.00
C TRP A 164 -8.53 6.08 2.76
N ARG A 165 -8.44 7.23 2.08
CA ARG A 165 -8.58 8.55 2.74
C ARG A 165 -9.93 8.77 3.42
N PRO A 166 -11.08 8.36 2.83
CA PRO A 166 -12.36 8.50 3.51
C PRO A 166 -12.42 7.75 4.85
N LEU A 167 -11.86 6.55 4.91
CA LEU A 167 -11.80 5.78 6.15
C LEU A 167 -10.85 6.44 7.16
N LEU A 168 -9.68 6.93 6.72
CA LEU A 168 -8.77 7.66 7.60
C LEU A 168 -9.46 8.87 8.22
N GLN A 169 -10.16 9.67 7.41
CA GLN A 169 -10.92 10.82 7.88
C GLN A 169 -12.01 10.41 8.89
N ALA A 170 -12.76 9.34 8.59
CA ALA A 170 -13.76 8.83 9.54
C ALA A 170 -13.13 8.39 10.87
N LEU A 171 -11.98 7.71 10.83
CA LEU A 171 -11.27 7.25 12.02
C LEU A 171 -10.85 8.40 12.95
N THR A 172 -10.43 9.55 12.41
CA THR A 172 -9.99 10.71 13.24
C THR A 172 -11.09 11.27 14.15
N HIS A 173 -12.35 11.03 13.80
CA HIS A 173 -13.50 11.43 14.63
C HIS A 173 -13.82 10.43 15.76
N HIS A 174 -13.24 9.21 15.72
CA HIS A 174 -13.56 8.14 16.66
C HIS A 174 -12.39 7.70 17.54
N ILE A 175 -11.17 7.85 17.04
CA ILE A 175 -9.94 7.49 17.77
C ILE A 175 -8.85 8.53 17.52
N PRO A 176 -7.90 8.72 18.47
CA PRO A 176 -6.70 9.49 18.20
C PRO A 176 -5.89 8.85 17.07
N VAL A 177 -5.61 9.61 16.02
CA VAL A 177 -4.75 9.19 14.90
C VAL A 177 -3.58 10.16 14.81
N GLN A 178 -2.36 9.61 14.84
CA GLN A 178 -1.12 10.35 14.69
C GLN A 178 -0.35 9.80 13.48
N TRP A 179 0.19 10.70 12.67
CA TRP A 179 1.04 10.31 11.54
C TRP A 179 2.47 10.79 11.78
N THR A 180 3.39 9.85 11.99
CA THR A 180 4.82 10.13 12.07
C THR A 180 5.42 10.06 10.67
N ALA A 181 5.59 11.21 10.05
CA ALA A 181 6.18 11.33 8.73
C ALA A 181 7.70 11.27 8.81
N GLY A 182 8.30 10.54 7.87
CA GLY A 182 9.76 10.58 7.66
C GLY A 182 10.23 11.97 7.21
N PRO A 183 11.55 12.16 7.03
CA PRO A 183 12.14 13.45 6.65
C PRO A 183 11.70 13.93 5.25
N ARG A 184 11.10 13.07 4.44
CA ARG A 184 10.52 13.44 3.14
C ARG A 184 9.18 14.16 3.34
N SER A 185 8.86 15.05 2.42
CA SER A 185 7.66 15.89 2.51
C SER A 185 6.38 15.06 2.65
N VAL A 186 5.54 15.46 3.61
CA VAL A 186 4.17 14.96 3.72
C VAL A 186 3.32 15.61 2.63
N PRO A 187 2.53 14.85 1.87
CA PRO A 187 1.61 15.44 0.91
C PRO A 187 0.63 16.40 1.61
N ALA A 188 0.55 17.64 1.14
CA ALA A 188 -0.35 18.68 1.68
C ALA A 188 -1.83 18.23 1.73
N ARG A 189 -2.20 17.22 0.93
CA ARG A 189 -3.55 16.63 0.90
C ARG A 189 -3.94 15.91 2.19
N LEU A 190 -3.00 15.61 3.09
CA LEU A 190 -3.29 15.00 4.39
C LEU A 190 -3.66 16.04 5.44
N ASP A 191 -3.27 17.30 5.24
CA ASP A 191 -3.58 18.38 6.18
C ASP A 191 -5.10 18.59 6.36
N SER A 192 -5.90 18.22 5.35
CA SER A 192 -7.36 18.30 5.38
C SER A 192 -8.06 17.11 6.06
N THR A 193 -7.33 16.09 6.50
CA THR A 193 -7.92 14.86 7.07
C THR A 193 -8.08 14.89 8.59
N GLY A 194 -7.66 15.96 9.26
CA GLY A 194 -7.69 16.07 10.73
C GLY A 194 -6.65 15.19 11.44
N VAL A 195 -5.70 14.63 10.72
CA VAL A 195 -4.62 13.81 11.29
C VAL A 195 -3.56 14.71 11.88
N SER A 196 -3.13 14.43 13.13
CA SER A 196 -1.97 15.07 13.74
C SER A 196 -0.70 14.55 13.06
N ILE A 197 0.05 15.43 12.40
CA ILE A 197 1.28 15.07 11.68
C ILE A 197 2.49 15.51 12.50
N THR A 198 3.31 14.55 12.90
CA THR A 198 4.60 14.79 13.52
C THR A 198 5.70 14.44 12.52
N ARG A 199 6.67 15.31 12.34
CA ARG A 199 7.85 15.00 11.51
C ARG A 199 8.90 14.35 12.38
N ALA A 200 9.40 13.19 11.93
CA ALA A 200 10.57 12.59 12.55
C ALA A 200 11.76 13.58 12.43
N PRO A 201 12.50 13.83 13.53
CA PRO A 201 13.71 14.61 13.45
C PRO A 201 14.67 13.89 12.49
N GLY A 202 15.19 14.60 11.52
CA GLY A 202 16.15 14.07 10.56
C GLY A 202 16.99 15.18 9.96
N HIS A 203 18.26 14.89 9.80
CA HIS A 203 19.09 15.69 8.91
C HIS A 203 18.67 15.35 7.48
N GLY A 204 18.64 16.32 6.60
CA GLY A 204 18.37 16.07 5.18
C GLY A 204 19.36 15.01 4.66
N PRO A 205 18.95 14.14 3.69
CA PRO A 205 19.85 13.14 3.15
C PRO A 205 21.08 13.82 2.54
N GLN A 206 22.26 13.36 2.90
CA GLN A 206 23.46 13.73 2.18
C GLN A 206 23.49 12.93 0.89
N ILE A 207 23.34 13.61 -0.24
CA ILE A 207 23.31 12.99 -1.55
C ILE A 207 24.67 13.24 -2.22
N SER A 208 25.33 12.16 -2.63
CA SER A 208 26.48 12.20 -3.52
C SER A 208 26.15 11.40 -4.77
N ALA A 209 26.59 11.88 -5.92
CA ALA A 209 26.40 11.20 -7.20
C ALA A 209 27.78 10.84 -7.77
N VAL A 210 27.91 9.60 -8.24
CA VAL A 210 29.09 9.11 -8.93
C VAL A 210 28.65 8.60 -10.30
N SER A 211 29.34 9.03 -11.34
CA SER A 211 29.14 8.52 -12.70
C SER A 211 30.23 7.52 -13.02
N THR A 212 29.85 6.37 -13.52
CA THR A 212 30.76 5.29 -13.89
C THR A 212 30.64 4.92 -15.36
N ALA A 213 31.65 4.24 -15.92
CA ALA A 213 31.67 3.92 -17.34
C ALA A 213 30.77 2.71 -17.70
N THR A 214 30.52 1.81 -16.75
CA THR A 214 29.71 0.58 -16.97
C THR A 214 28.97 0.20 -15.70
N ALA A 215 27.92 -0.65 -15.82
CA ALA A 215 27.19 -1.22 -14.67
C ALA A 215 28.13 -1.96 -13.70
N TYR A 216 29.13 -2.68 -14.21
CA TYR A 216 30.15 -3.34 -13.38
C TYR A 216 30.93 -2.35 -12.51
N HIS A 217 31.38 -1.23 -13.07
CA HIS A 217 32.10 -0.20 -12.30
C HIS A 217 31.13 0.48 -11.30
N GLU A 218 29.86 0.63 -11.63
CA GLU A 218 28.83 1.15 -10.70
C GLU A 218 28.71 0.23 -9.49
N ALA A 219 28.59 -1.09 -9.70
CA ALA A 219 28.55 -2.06 -8.62
C ALA A 219 29.82 -2.00 -7.74
N ILE A 220 31.01 -1.88 -8.35
CA ILE A 220 32.29 -1.73 -7.60
C ILE A 220 32.25 -0.47 -6.72
N GLU A 221 31.82 0.66 -7.25
CA GLU A 221 31.76 1.91 -6.47
C GLU A 221 30.74 1.83 -5.34
N ALA A 222 29.58 1.21 -5.56
CA ALA A 222 28.61 0.95 -4.51
C ALA A 222 29.19 0.08 -3.39
N MET A 223 29.93 -0.97 -3.75
CA MET A 223 30.61 -1.85 -2.78
C MET A 223 31.73 -1.13 -2.03
N ARG A 224 32.49 -0.26 -2.70
CA ARG A 224 33.53 0.58 -2.05
C ARG A 224 32.92 1.53 -1.03
N TRP A 225 31.80 2.17 -1.40
CA TRP A 225 31.06 3.05 -0.50
C TRP A 225 30.55 2.28 0.72
N ALA A 226 29.89 1.13 0.52
CA ALA A 226 29.42 0.28 1.61
C ALA A 226 30.57 -0.15 2.53
N ARG A 227 31.72 -0.56 1.97
CA ARG A 227 32.91 -0.91 2.74
C ARG A 227 33.43 0.29 3.56
N GLY A 228 33.42 1.48 2.98
CA GLY A 228 33.79 2.72 3.70
C GLY A 228 32.90 2.97 4.91
N LEU A 229 31.59 2.78 4.78
CA LEU A 229 30.66 2.88 5.89
C LEU A 229 30.93 1.83 6.98
N LEU A 230 31.14 0.58 6.60
CA LEU A 230 31.48 -0.50 7.54
C LEU A 230 32.76 -0.17 8.33
N THR A 231 33.77 0.34 7.67
CA THR A 231 35.06 0.71 8.33
C THR A 231 34.89 1.93 9.24
N SER A 232 33.90 2.80 8.99
CA SER A 232 33.56 3.92 9.88
C SER A 232 32.65 3.52 11.05
N GLY A 233 32.30 2.24 11.17
CA GLY A 233 31.51 1.70 12.28
C GLY A 233 30.00 1.68 12.06
N VAL A 234 29.52 1.97 10.84
CA VAL A 234 28.08 1.83 10.51
C VAL A 234 27.72 0.35 10.50
N SER A 235 26.62 -0.01 11.17
CA SER A 235 26.13 -1.40 11.19
C SER A 235 25.74 -1.88 9.80
N PRO A 236 26.06 -3.14 9.41
CA PRO A 236 25.59 -3.72 8.15
C PRO A 236 24.06 -3.64 7.96
N SER A 237 23.30 -3.68 9.06
CA SER A 237 21.83 -3.55 9.04
C SER A 237 21.33 -2.15 8.67
N GLU A 238 22.21 -1.16 8.66
CA GLU A 238 21.89 0.24 8.31
C GLU A 238 22.35 0.59 6.88
N ILE A 239 22.98 -0.35 6.18
CA ILE A 239 23.48 -0.18 4.83
C ILE A 239 22.58 -0.96 3.87
N ALA A 240 22.07 -0.31 2.82
CA ALA A 240 21.31 -0.95 1.75
C ALA A 240 21.84 -0.53 0.38
N ILE A 241 21.94 -1.47 -0.54
CA ILE A 241 22.21 -1.23 -1.95
C ILE A 241 20.92 -1.58 -2.71
N ALA A 242 20.40 -0.66 -3.50
CA ALA A 242 19.21 -0.85 -4.31
C ALA A 242 19.54 -0.67 -5.79
N THR A 243 19.05 -1.55 -6.64
CA THR A 243 19.18 -1.47 -8.10
C THR A 243 17.81 -1.24 -8.73
N ALA A 244 17.76 -0.42 -9.78
CA ALA A 244 16.53 -0.19 -10.54
C ALA A 244 16.22 -1.36 -11.49
N ALA A 245 17.27 -2.00 -12.04
CA ALA A 245 17.17 -3.12 -12.97
C ALA A 245 18.18 -4.20 -12.54
N PRO A 246 17.79 -5.16 -11.66
CA PRO A 246 18.72 -6.20 -11.17
C PRO A 246 19.36 -7.01 -12.29
N ALA A 247 18.65 -7.28 -13.39
CA ALA A 247 19.18 -8.05 -14.52
C ALA A 247 20.42 -7.43 -15.20
N ASP A 248 20.65 -6.12 -15.05
CA ASP A 248 21.82 -5.45 -15.62
C ASP A 248 23.10 -5.72 -14.82
N TYR A 249 22.98 -6.37 -13.65
CA TYR A 249 24.06 -6.64 -12.69
C TYR A 249 24.25 -8.12 -12.38
N ASP A 250 23.54 -9.02 -13.09
CA ASP A 250 23.56 -10.48 -12.83
C ASP A 250 24.63 -11.24 -13.64
N ASP A 251 25.60 -10.56 -14.29
CA ASP A 251 26.71 -11.16 -15.05
C ASP A 251 27.94 -11.48 -14.18
#